data_e749c675d82267e0e7d64817562e6188
#
_entry.id   e749c675d82267e0e7d64817562e6188
#
_cell.length_a   1.000
_cell.length_b   1.000
_cell.length_c   1.000
_cell.angle_alpha   90.00
_cell.angle_beta   90.00
_cell.angle_gamma   90.00
#
_symmetry.space_group_name_H-M   'P 1'
#
loop_
_entity.id
_entity.type
_entity.pdbx_description
1 polymer ?
#
loop_
_entity_poly.entity_id
_entity_poly.type
_entity_poly.pdbx_seq_one_letter_code
_entity_poly.pdbx_strand_id
1 'polypeptide(L)'
;MYISERPVNYATELESSSRLVPLKPSYGLDSPLGLVLSTVLAPLYLYSSLKGKFDVWDNLLGHVPSEIITAPTLDIGCGRGLVLLKIAQLKKNLSETSLHQSISPAYAVDLFIKRDQTGNSPEATYDNAASLGVVDQVVLHTADFTKLPFQDMTFSLVTASLSIHNVDKSARRQAIIEAARVVRSGGYLIILDLMGYLGSYETILKSLGWTDVVTELGGIKVMFGAWPCQILKARKP
;
A
#
# COMPACT_ATOMS: atom_id res chain seq x y z
N MET A 1 -8.61 -21.76 -3.90
CA MET A 1 -8.10 -20.39 -4.00
C MET A 1 -9.18 -19.46 -3.49
N TYR A 2 -9.10 -19.02 -2.25
CA TYR A 2 -10.06 -18.09 -1.66
C TYR A 2 -9.47 -16.69 -1.73
N ILE A 3 -9.62 -16.06 -2.87
CA ILE A 3 -9.58 -14.61 -2.97
C ILE A 3 -11.05 -14.23 -2.88
N SER A 4 -11.48 -13.58 -1.78
CA SER A 4 -12.87 -13.15 -1.68
C SER A 4 -13.15 -12.22 -2.85
N GLU A 5 -14.22 -12.51 -3.56
CA GLU A 5 -14.65 -11.70 -4.69
C GLU A 5 -14.91 -10.26 -4.22
N ARG A 6 -14.66 -9.30 -5.10
CA ARG A 6 -15.13 -7.92 -4.98
C ARG A 6 -16.56 -7.94 -4.47
N PRO A 7 -16.96 -7.05 -3.51
CA PRO A 7 -18.37 -6.82 -3.24
C PRO A 7 -19.07 -6.56 -4.58
N VAL A 8 -19.90 -7.48 -5.02
CA VAL A 8 -20.39 -7.63 -6.40
C VAL A 8 -21.06 -6.37 -6.96
N ASN A 9 -21.43 -5.42 -6.10
CA ASN A 9 -22.30 -4.30 -6.48
C ASN A 9 -21.72 -2.90 -6.31
N TYR A 10 -20.47 -2.72 -5.83
CA TYR A 10 -20.01 -1.36 -5.52
C TYR A 10 -19.82 -0.49 -6.77
N ALA A 11 -19.33 -1.04 -7.87
CA ALA A 11 -19.22 -0.31 -9.13
C ALA A 11 -20.64 0.03 -9.69
N THR A 12 -21.57 -0.93 -9.61
CA THR A 12 -22.97 -0.75 -10.02
C THR A 12 -23.73 0.22 -9.09
N GLU A 13 -23.44 0.19 -7.79
CA GLU A 13 -23.99 1.14 -6.82
C GLU A 13 -23.45 2.55 -7.03
N LEU A 14 -22.18 2.72 -7.39
CA LEU A 14 -21.61 4.01 -7.78
C LEU A 14 -22.26 4.57 -9.05
N GLU A 15 -22.50 3.73 -10.06
CA GLU A 15 -23.17 4.14 -11.29
C GLU A 15 -24.66 4.43 -11.10
N SER A 16 -25.32 3.76 -10.17
CA SER A 16 -26.75 3.94 -9.87
C SER A 16 -27.03 5.02 -8.81
N SER A 17 -26.02 5.41 -8.03
CA SER A 17 -26.18 6.43 -6.99
C SER A 17 -26.04 7.82 -7.60
N SER A 18 -26.93 8.74 -7.18
CA SER A 18 -26.79 10.19 -7.47
C SER A 18 -25.60 10.84 -6.72
N ARG A 19 -24.70 10.03 -6.16
CA ARG A 19 -23.51 10.46 -5.44
C ARG A 19 -22.49 11.02 -6.42
N LEU A 20 -22.14 12.27 -6.26
CA LEU A 20 -21.09 12.91 -7.06
C LEU A 20 -19.75 12.28 -6.74
N VAL A 21 -19.12 11.65 -7.73
CA VAL A 21 -17.76 11.17 -7.64
C VAL A 21 -16.83 12.38 -7.50
N PRO A 22 -15.91 12.40 -6.51
CA PRO A 22 -14.97 13.49 -6.36
C PRO A 22 -14.12 13.68 -7.63
N LEU A 23 -13.93 14.92 -8.06
CA LEU A 23 -13.10 15.25 -9.24
C LEU A 23 -11.62 14.87 -9.06
N LYS A 24 -11.17 14.78 -7.82
CA LYS A 24 -9.79 14.40 -7.47
C LYS A 24 -9.79 13.46 -6.27
N PRO A 25 -8.88 12.47 -6.22
CA PRO A 25 -8.72 11.62 -5.04
C PRO A 25 -8.28 12.45 -3.83
N SER A 26 -8.72 12.03 -2.64
CA SER A 26 -8.35 12.63 -1.36
C SER A 26 -7.80 11.58 -0.42
N TYR A 27 -6.52 11.66 -0.08
CA TYR A 27 -5.83 10.64 0.72
C TYR A 27 -5.76 10.98 2.22
N GLY A 28 -6.30 12.12 2.63
CA GLY A 28 -6.26 12.57 4.03
C GLY A 28 -4.86 13.00 4.47
N LEU A 29 -4.74 13.36 5.74
CA LEU A 29 -3.47 13.65 6.40
C LEU A 29 -3.08 12.48 7.29
N ASP A 30 -1.80 12.12 7.27
CA ASP A 30 -1.23 11.13 8.18
C ASP A 30 -1.08 11.79 9.55
N SER A 31 -1.78 11.26 10.57
CA SER A 31 -1.76 11.74 11.95
C SER A 31 -1.84 13.27 12.11
N PRO A 32 -3.03 13.85 12.35
CA PRO A 32 -3.19 15.29 12.63
C PRO A 32 -2.33 15.77 13.82
N LEU A 33 -2.03 14.86 14.77
CA LEU A 33 -1.15 15.14 15.91
C LEU A 33 0.29 15.46 15.45
N GLY A 34 0.77 14.81 14.38
CA GLY A 34 2.08 15.13 13.78
C GLY A 34 2.17 16.56 13.29
N LEU A 35 1.09 17.13 12.77
CA LEU A 35 1.02 18.52 12.35
C LEU A 35 1.17 19.48 13.55
N VAL A 36 0.48 19.20 14.65
CA VAL A 36 0.54 20.02 15.89
C VAL A 36 1.92 19.99 16.51
N LEU A 37 2.56 18.82 16.58
CA LEU A 37 3.89 18.64 17.14
C LEU A 37 5.00 19.21 16.23
N SER A 38 4.71 19.46 14.97
CA SER A 38 5.66 19.87 13.94
C SER A 38 5.51 21.34 13.53
N THR A 39 5.07 22.25 14.41
CA THR A 39 4.78 23.64 14.05
C THR A 39 5.95 24.34 13.34
N VAL A 40 7.20 24.05 13.71
CA VAL A 40 8.42 24.56 13.05
C VAL A 40 8.70 23.86 11.71
N LEU A 41 8.33 22.58 11.60
CA LEU A 41 8.56 21.74 10.41
C LEU A 41 7.28 21.52 9.61
N ALA A 42 6.22 22.26 9.90
CA ALA A 42 4.93 22.12 9.21
C ALA A 42 5.04 22.16 7.68
N PRO A 43 5.83 23.03 7.03
CA PRO A 43 6.00 23.02 5.59
C PRO A 43 6.60 21.69 5.07
N LEU A 44 7.57 21.13 5.78
CA LEU A 44 8.18 19.83 5.42
C LEU A 44 7.20 18.68 5.61
N TYR A 45 6.45 18.68 6.71
CA TYR A 45 5.39 17.71 6.96
C TYR A 45 4.30 17.75 5.86
N LEU A 46 3.81 18.94 5.51
CA LEU A 46 2.83 19.11 4.45
C LEU A 46 3.38 18.65 3.10
N TYR A 47 4.62 19.02 2.77
CA TYR A 47 5.27 18.57 1.55
C TYR A 47 5.37 17.04 1.51
N SER A 48 5.86 16.41 2.57
CA SER A 48 5.99 14.94 2.67
C SER A 48 4.64 14.24 2.54
N SER A 49 3.60 14.76 3.22
CA SER A 49 2.26 14.16 3.23
C SER A 49 1.51 14.36 1.92
N LEU A 50 1.65 15.51 1.26
CA LEU A 50 0.84 15.88 0.09
C LEU A 50 1.55 15.62 -1.25
N LYS A 51 2.88 15.52 -1.27
CA LYS A 51 3.66 15.31 -2.48
C LYS A 51 4.78 14.30 -2.34
N GLY A 52 5.63 14.45 -1.33
CA GLY A 52 6.89 13.71 -1.25
C GLY A 52 6.72 12.19 -1.26
N LYS A 53 5.76 11.66 -0.48
CA LYS A 53 5.47 10.22 -0.44
C LYS A 53 4.94 9.71 -1.79
N PHE A 54 4.22 10.54 -2.55
CA PHE A 54 3.73 10.16 -3.88
C PHE A 54 4.89 10.00 -4.85
N ASP A 55 5.82 10.96 -4.86
CA ASP A 55 7.01 10.93 -5.72
C ASP A 55 7.91 9.73 -5.38
N VAL A 56 8.03 9.39 -4.10
CA VAL A 56 8.82 8.22 -3.67
C VAL A 56 8.18 6.93 -4.15
N TRP A 57 6.86 6.77 -3.99
CA TRP A 57 6.18 5.57 -4.47
C TRP A 57 6.16 5.48 -6.00
N ASP A 58 6.06 6.59 -6.74
CA ASP A 58 6.20 6.59 -8.20
C ASP A 58 7.58 6.09 -8.61
N ASN A 59 8.63 6.54 -7.93
CA ASN A 59 9.98 6.07 -8.18
C ASN A 59 10.16 4.59 -7.84
N LEU A 60 9.67 4.14 -6.68
CA LEU A 60 9.78 2.73 -6.25
C LEU A 60 9.07 1.80 -7.23
N LEU A 61 7.83 2.11 -7.59
CA LEU A 61 7.03 1.30 -8.50
C LEU A 61 7.56 1.35 -9.94
N GLY A 62 8.14 2.46 -10.36
CA GLY A 62 8.79 2.61 -11.68
C GLY A 62 10.01 1.69 -11.89
N HIS A 63 10.60 1.17 -10.82
CA HIS A 63 11.70 0.18 -10.88
C HIS A 63 11.22 -1.27 -10.75
N VAL A 64 9.92 -1.50 -10.51
CA VAL A 64 9.36 -2.86 -10.46
C VAL A 64 9.09 -3.34 -11.89
N PRO A 65 9.56 -4.53 -12.28
CA PRO A 65 9.32 -5.09 -13.62
C PRO A 65 7.82 -5.18 -13.95
N SER A 66 7.46 -4.96 -15.20
CA SER A 66 6.07 -4.94 -15.64
C SER A 66 5.36 -6.29 -15.42
N GLU A 67 6.05 -7.41 -15.57
CA GLU A 67 5.53 -8.76 -15.29
C GLU A 67 5.19 -8.99 -13.81
N ILE A 68 5.82 -8.24 -12.91
CA ILE A 68 5.49 -8.23 -11.47
C ILE A 68 4.25 -7.38 -11.23
N ILE A 69 4.15 -6.22 -11.90
CA ILE A 69 2.97 -5.33 -11.78
C ILE A 69 1.71 -5.99 -12.38
N THR A 70 1.80 -6.67 -13.52
CA THR A 70 0.63 -7.29 -14.18
C THR A 70 0.07 -8.51 -13.43
N ALA A 71 0.90 -9.19 -12.66
CA ALA A 71 0.49 -10.31 -11.80
C ALA A 71 -0.25 -9.81 -10.53
N PRO A 72 -0.83 -10.69 -9.68
CA PRO A 72 -1.51 -10.27 -8.45
C PRO A 72 -0.58 -9.49 -7.52
N THR A 73 -1.02 -8.32 -7.05
CA THR A 73 -0.29 -7.45 -6.11
C THR A 73 -1.15 -7.18 -4.88
N LEU A 74 -0.52 -6.94 -3.72
CA LEU A 74 -1.22 -6.67 -2.46
C LEU A 74 -0.63 -5.44 -1.77
N ASP A 75 -1.49 -4.52 -1.32
CA ASP A 75 -1.13 -3.41 -0.45
C ASP A 75 -1.70 -3.64 0.96
N ILE A 76 -0.83 -3.78 1.98
CA ILE A 76 -1.23 -4.07 3.36
C ILE A 76 -1.27 -2.80 4.20
N GLY A 77 -2.43 -2.56 4.88
CA GLY A 77 -2.69 -1.30 5.54
C GLY A 77 -2.84 -0.17 4.54
N CYS A 78 -3.65 -0.38 3.51
CA CYS A 78 -3.74 0.51 2.36
C CYS A 78 -4.34 1.89 2.67
N GLY A 79 -5.04 2.03 3.79
CA GLY A 79 -5.75 3.25 4.14
C GLY A 79 -6.66 3.71 3.01
N ARG A 80 -6.53 4.97 2.61
CA ARG A 80 -7.30 5.56 1.49
C ARG A 80 -6.69 5.28 0.10
N GLY A 81 -5.79 4.29 0.01
CA GLY A 81 -5.37 3.67 -1.23
C GLY A 81 -4.20 4.32 -1.97
N LEU A 82 -3.30 5.06 -1.30
CA LEU A 82 -2.21 5.74 -2.01
C LEU A 82 -1.41 4.78 -2.91
N VAL A 83 -0.87 3.70 -2.36
CA VAL A 83 -0.02 2.75 -3.11
C VAL A 83 -0.87 1.84 -3.98
N LEU A 84 -1.96 1.32 -3.42
CA LEU A 84 -2.95 0.51 -4.14
C LEU A 84 -3.36 1.15 -5.47
N LEU A 85 -3.76 2.43 -5.43
CA LEU A 85 -4.28 3.11 -6.61
C LEU A 85 -3.20 3.49 -7.64
N LYS A 86 -1.96 3.75 -7.19
CA LYS A 86 -0.82 3.87 -8.10
C LYS A 86 -0.56 2.56 -8.85
N ILE A 87 -0.59 1.43 -8.15
CA ILE A 87 -0.47 0.11 -8.78
C ILE A 87 -1.64 -0.13 -9.75
N ALA A 88 -2.87 0.20 -9.35
CA ALA A 88 -4.05 0.05 -10.20
C ALA A 88 -3.96 0.91 -11.49
N GLN A 89 -3.44 2.14 -11.40
CA GLN A 89 -3.19 2.99 -12.57
C GLN A 89 -2.12 2.39 -13.50
N LEU A 90 -1.02 1.86 -12.94
CA LEU A 90 0.00 1.17 -13.74
C LEU A 90 -0.59 -0.06 -14.45
N LYS A 91 -1.41 -0.86 -13.76
CA LYS A 91 -2.11 -2.01 -14.35
C LYS A 91 -3.03 -1.58 -15.50
N LYS A 92 -3.82 -0.52 -15.30
CA LYS A 92 -4.69 0.02 -16.34
C LYS A 92 -3.89 0.46 -17.57
N ASN A 93 -2.83 1.24 -17.38
CA ASN A 93 -1.97 1.69 -18.49
C ASN A 93 -1.35 0.51 -19.25
N LEU A 94 -0.89 -0.53 -18.52
CA LEU A 94 -0.35 -1.74 -19.13
C LEU A 94 -1.43 -2.53 -19.89
N SER A 95 -2.68 -2.55 -19.41
CA SER A 95 -3.79 -3.21 -20.12
C SER A 95 -4.15 -2.53 -21.44
N GLU A 96 -4.05 -1.20 -21.48
CA GLU A 96 -4.33 -0.42 -22.68
C GLU A 96 -3.24 -0.56 -23.75
N THR A 97 -2.00 -0.86 -23.32
CA THR A 97 -0.85 -1.02 -24.23
C THR A 97 -0.59 -2.46 -24.67
N SER A 98 -1.12 -3.45 -23.96
CA SER A 98 -0.84 -4.89 -24.17
C SER A 98 -2.12 -5.66 -24.52
N LEU A 99 -2.47 -5.75 -25.80
CA LEU A 99 -3.72 -6.31 -26.33
C LEU A 99 -4.01 -7.79 -25.97
N HIS A 100 -3.06 -8.53 -25.40
CA HIS A 100 -3.21 -9.98 -25.15
C HIS A 100 -2.80 -10.44 -23.74
N GLN A 101 -2.43 -9.55 -22.83
CA GLN A 101 -2.01 -9.94 -21.50
C GLN A 101 -3.16 -9.82 -20.49
N SER A 102 -3.52 -10.93 -19.83
CA SER A 102 -4.43 -10.89 -18.69
C SER A 102 -3.74 -10.20 -17.51
N ILE A 103 -4.32 -9.11 -17.03
CA ILE A 103 -3.81 -8.34 -15.90
C ILE A 103 -4.69 -8.62 -14.69
N SER A 104 -4.06 -9.09 -13.60
CA SER A 104 -4.75 -9.34 -12.34
C SER A 104 -5.04 -8.02 -11.62
N PRO A 105 -6.14 -7.90 -10.83
CA PRO A 105 -6.40 -6.71 -10.03
C PRO A 105 -5.30 -6.44 -9.00
N ALA A 106 -5.26 -5.21 -8.49
CA ALA A 106 -4.54 -4.84 -7.29
C ALA A 106 -5.43 -5.12 -6.07
N TYR A 107 -4.93 -5.93 -5.14
CA TYR A 107 -5.60 -6.28 -3.90
C TYR A 107 -5.11 -5.40 -2.77
N ALA A 108 -5.97 -5.15 -1.78
CA ALA A 108 -5.56 -4.48 -0.56
C ALA A 108 -6.31 -4.99 0.66
N VAL A 109 -5.66 -4.86 1.81
CA VAL A 109 -6.26 -5.12 3.13
C VAL A 109 -6.07 -3.91 4.04
N ASP A 110 -7.11 -3.58 4.83
CA ASP A 110 -7.05 -2.61 5.91
C ASP A 110 -8.18 -2.91 6.92
N LEU A 111 -8.00 -2.57 8.18
CA LEU A 111 -9.07 -2.58 9.18
C LEU A 111 -9.92 -1.32 9.15
N PHE A 112 -9.48 -0.30 8.40
CA PHE A 112 -10.10 1.01 8.24
C PHE A 112 -10.36 1.71 9.57
N ILE A 113 -9.36 1.66 10.47
CA ILE A 113 -9.41 2.31 11.77
C ILE A 113 -9.31 3.83 11.57
N LYS A 114 -10.37 4.56 11.90
CA LYS A 114 -10.47 6.03 11.70
C LYS A 114 -9.41 6.83 12.46
N ARG A 115 -8.88 6.27 13.56
CA ARG A 115 -7.82 6.90 14.35
C ARG A 115 -6.49 6.99 13.61
N ASP A 116 -6.20 6.02 12.74
CA ASP A 116 -4.89 5.89 12.09
C ASP A 116 -4.77 6.84 10.88
N GLN A 117 -5.90 7.12 10.23
CA GLN A 117 -5.93 8.06 9.11
C GLN A 117 -7.29 8.79 9.04
N THR A 118 -7.26 10.11 8.82
CA THR A 118 -8.47 10.94 8.72
C THR A 118 -9.36 10.49 7.56
N GLY A 119 -10.63 10.14 7.89
CA GLY A 119 -11.61 9.70 6.90
C GLY A 119 -11.30 8.34 6.29
N ASN A 120 -10.59 7.47 7.03
CA ASN A 120 -10.28 6.11 6.59
C ASN A 120 -11.55 5.26 6.55
N SER A 121 -11.89 4.76 5.36
CA SER A 121 -12.99 3.81 5.14
C SER A 121 -12.86 3.13 3.78
N PRO A 122 -13.47 1.94 3.59
CA PRO A 122 -13.50 1.28 2.28
C PRO A 122 -14.12 2.16 1.20
N GLU A 123 -15.20 2.86 1.52
CA GLU A 123 -15.90 3.77 0.60
C GLU A 123 -14.99 4.89 0.12
N ALA A 124 -14.22 5.51 1.05
CA ALA A 124 -13.28 6.57 0.68
C ALA A 124 -12.18 6.08 -0.27
N THR A 125 -11.76 4.82 -0.13
CA THR A 125 -10.77 4.20 -1.04
C THR A 125 -11.38 3.92 -2.41
N TYR A 126 -12.63 3.43 -2.46
CA TYR A 126 -13.33 3.25 -3.74
C TYR A 126 -13.71 4.57 -4.41
N ASP A 127 -14.07 5.62 -3.66
CA ASP A 127 -14.28 6.97 -4.20
C ASP A 127 -13.01 7.51 -4.87
N ASN A 128 -11.84 7.29 -4.24
CA ASN A 128 -10.56 7.63 -4.83
C ASN A 128 -10.27 6.79 -6.09
N ALA A 129 -10.58 5.50 -6.08
CA ALA A 129 -10.45 4.62 -7.26
C ALA A 129 -11.35 5.10 -8.41
N ALA A 130 -12.59 5.51 -8.10
CA ALA A 130 -13.54 6.04 -9.08
C ALA A 130 -13.05 7.35 -9.69
N SER A 131 -12.53 8.27 -8.87
CA SER A 131 -11.99 9.54 -9.36
C SER A 131 -10.77 9.38 -10.29
N LEU A 132 -10.09 8.24 -10.20
CA LEU A 132 -8.96 7.86 -11.06
C LEU A 132 -9.35 6.93 -12.21
N GLY A 133 -10.63 6.50 -12.25
CA GLY A 133 -11.13 5.57 -13.27
C GLY A 133 -10.49 4.18 -13.22
N VAL A 134 -10.18 3.68 -11.99
CA VAL A 134 -9.49 2.40 -11.78
C VAL A 134 -10.24 1.43 -10.86
N VAL A 135 -11.54 1.65 -10.64
CA VAL A 135 -12.38 0.79 -9.77
C VAL A 135 -12.27 -0.67 -10.18
N ASP A 136 -12.26 -0.96 -11.48
CA ASP A 136 -12.18 -2.32 -12.02
C ASP A 136 -10.83 -3.01 -11.77
N GLN A 137 -9.81 -2.25 -11.42
CA GLN A 137 -8.47 -2.76 -11.12
C GLN A 137 -8.24 -2.98 -9.62
N VAL A 138 -9.26 -2.76 -8.76
CA VAL A 138 -9.09 -2.76 -7.29
C VAL A 138 -9.99 -3.78 -6.63
N VAL A 139 -9.42 -4.53 -5.66
CA VAL A 139 -10.16 -5.44 -4.78
C VAL A 139 -9.75 -5.15 -3.33
N LEU A 140 -10.71 -4.67 -2.51
CA LEU A 140 -10.50 -4.37 -1.10
C LEU A 140 -11.01 -5.50 -0.20
N HIS A 141 -10.26 -5.77 0.87
CA HIS A 141 -10.68 -6.64 1.96
C HIS A 141 -10.58 -5.88 3.28
N THR A 142 -11.62 -5.91 4.09
CA THR A 142 -11.52 -5.51 5.49
C THR A 142 -10.95 -6.69 6.26
N ALA A 143 -9.65 -6.64 6.57
CA ALA A 143 -8.93 -7.75 7.20
C ALA A 143 -7.72 -7.25 8.01
N ASP A 144 -7.34 -8.06 9.00
CA ASP A 144 -6.14 -7.86 9.80
C ASP A 144 -4.90 -8.38 9.04
N PHE A 145 -3.91 -7.51 8.84
CA PHE A 145 -2.68 -7.87 8.16
C PHE A 145 -1.77 -8.83 8.97
N THR A 146 -2.07 -9.05 10.24
CA THR A 146 -1.39 -10.09 11.04
C THR A 146 -1.92 -11.50 10.76
N LYS A 147 -3.04 -11.61 10.01
CA LYS A 147 -3.65 -12.85 9.56
C LYS A 147 -4.28 -12.65 8.19
N LEU A 148 -3.47 -12.60 7.15
CA LEU A 148 -3.92 -12.33 5.80
C LEU A 148 -4.83 -13.44 5.26
N PRO A 149 -6.01 -13.11 4.68
CA PRO A 149 -6.97 -14.10 4.17
C PRO A 149 -6.59 -14.64 2.79
N PHE A 150 -5.29 -14.83 2.55
CA PHE A 150 -4.75 -15.30 1.26
C PHE A 150 -3.89 -16.53 1.45
N GLN A 151 -3.80 -17.34 0.39
CA GLN A 151 -2.91 -18.48 0.34
C GLN A 151 -1.44 -18.06 0.27
N ASP A 152 -0.55 -18.98 0.62
CA ASP A 152 0.90 -18.80 0.47
C ASP A 152 1.23 -18.52 -1.00
N MET A 153 2.29 -17.75 -1.23
CA MET A 153 2.85 -17.50 -2.56
C MET A 153 1.84 -17.00 -3.60
N THR A 154 0.87 -16.19 -3.19
CA THR A 154 -0.19 -15.64 -4.06
C THR A 154 0.28 -14.42 -4.85
N PHE A 155 1.06 -13.51 -4.23
CA PHE A 155 1.34 -12.20 -4.77
C PHE A 155 2.76 -12.05 -5.33
N SER A 156 2.88 -11.38 -6.46
CA SER A 156 4.16 -11.01 -7.07
C SER A 156 4.80 -9.80 -6.39
N LEU A 157 3.98 -8.88 -5.88
CA LEU A 157 4.38 -7.69 -5.14
C LEU A 157 3.50 -7.53 -3.92
N VAL A 158 4.12 -7.33 -2.77
CA VAL A 158 3.45 -6.88 -1.54
C VAL A 158 4.03 -5.54 -1.14
N THR A 159 3.17 -4.57 -0.82
CA THR A 159 3.55 -3.23 -0.37
C THR A 159 2.96 -2.92 1.00
N ALA A 160 3.63 -2.04 1.75
CA ALA A 160 3.10 -1.42 2.96
C ALA A 160 3.64 0.00 3.08
N SER A 161 2.76 0.96 3.36
CA SER A 161 3.15 2.36 3.47
C SER A 161 2.65 2.97 4.76
N LEU A 162 3.56 3.21 5.71
CA LEU A 162 3.26 3.86 7.00
C LEU A 162 2.09 3.20 7.77
N SER A 163 2.03 1.87 7.75
CA SER A 163 0.93 1.12 8.35
C SER A 163 1.37 0.16 9.47
N ILE A 164 2.49 -0.55 9.29
CA ILE A 164 2.87 -1.64 10.18
C ILE A 164 3.32 -1.11 11.57
N HIS A 165 3.87 0.10 11.66
CA HIS A 165 4.26 0.69 12.94
C HIS A 165 3.09 0.96 13.91
N ASN A 166 1.84 1.01 13.41
CA ASN A 166 0.65 1.31 14.22
C ASN A 166 0.26 0.20 15.20
N VAL A 167 0.81 -1.01 15.04
CA VAL A 167 0.53 -2.14 15.93
C VAL A 167 1.70 -2.42 16.87
N ASP A 168 1.49 -3.25 17.89
CA ASP A 168 2.52 -3.63 18.85
C ASP A 168 3.65 -4.48 18.22
N LYS A 169 4.73 -4.70 18.98
CA LYS A 169 5.92 -5.42 18.50
C LYS A 169 5.62 -6.85 18.04
N SER A 170 4.71 -7.55 18.72
CA SER A 170 4.34 -8.93 18.37
C SER A 170 3.55 -8.95 17.07
N ALA A 171 2.57 -8.06 16.95
CA ALA A 171 1.75 -7.90 15.77
C ALA A 171 2.58 -7.45 14.55
N ARG A 172 3.56 -6.53 14.73
CA ARG A 172 4.51 -6.17 13.65
C ARG A 172 5.30 -7.38 13.16
N ARG A 173 5.81 -8.19 14.10
CA ARG A 173 6.52 -9.42 13.72
C ARG A 173 5.62 -10.34 12.89
N GLN A 174 4.39 -10.55 13.34
CA GLN A 174 3.43 -11.40 12.63
C GLN A 174 3.05 -10.83 11.26
N ALA A 175 2.87 -9.51 11.13
CA ALA A 175 2.60 -8.85 9.86
C ALA A 175 3.71 -9.10 8.82
N ILE A 176 4.99 -9.03 9.23
CA ILE A 176 6.13 -9.33 8.33
C ILE A 176 6.16 -10.80 7.93
N ILE A 177 5.86 -11.72 8.86
CA ILE A 177 5.75 -13.16 8.55
C ILE A 177 4.63 -13.43 7.54
N GLU A 178 3.47 -12.82 7.74
CA GLU A 178 2.32 -12.95 6.82
C GLU A 178 2.63 -12.32 5.44
N ALA A 179 3.23 -11.12 5.41
CA ALA A 179 3.67 -10.52 4.16
C ALA A 179 4.64 -11.43 3.40
N ALA A 180 5.65 -11.98 4.11
CA ALA A 180 6.60 -12.92 3.52
C ALA A 180 5.94 -14.23 3.05
N ARG A 181 4.93 -14.73 3.78
CA ARG A 181 4.19 -15.96 3.43
C ARG A 181 3.48 -15.80 2.09
N VAL A 182 2.77 -14.69 1.91
CA VAL A 182 1.92 -14.48 0.73
C VAL A 182 2.68 -14.04 -0.51
N VAL A 183 3.92 -13.53 -0.39
CA VAL A 183 4.78 -13.25 -1.55
C VAL A 183 5.22 -14.55 -2.19
N ARG A 184 5.11 -14.68 -3.53
CA ARG A 184 5.59 -15.83 -4.30
C ARG A 184 7.12 -15.83 -4.44
N SER A 185 7.74 -16.96 -4.77
CA SER A 185 9.16 -17.01 -5.15
C SER A 185 9.43 -16.06 -6.33
N GLY A 186 10.54 -15.32 -6.26
CA GLY A 186 10.91 -14.27 -7.20
C GLY A 186 10.09 -12.97 -7.06
N GLY A 187 9.09 -12.94 -6.18
CA GLY A 187 8.28 -11.76 -5.90
C GLY A 187 8.97 -10.73 -5.00
N TYR A 188 8.35 -9.58 -4.86
CA TYR A 188 8.91 -8.42 -4.15
C TYR A 188 8.09 -8.05 -2.91
N LEU A 189 8.78 -7.57 -1.88
CA LEU A 189 8.21 -6.91 -0.72
C LEU A 189 8.83 -5.52 -0.60
N ILE A 190 8.02 -4.46 -0.61
CA ILE A 190 8.46 -3.08 -0.46
C ILE A 190 7.71 -2.45 0.70
N ILE A 191 8.44 -2.02 1.73
CA ILE A 191 7.87 -1.38 2.92
C ILE A 191 8.49 0.00 3.09
N LEU A 192 7.64 1.02 3.20
CA LEU A 192 8.01 2.36 3.64
C LEU A 192 7.44 2.54 5.04
N ASP A 193 8.31 2.75 6.04
CA ASP A 193 7.89 2.91 7.43
C ASP A 193 8.86 3.79 8.22
N LEU A 194 8.53 4.10 9.46
CA LEU A 194 9.30 4.96 10.33
C LEU A 194 10.71 4.38 10.59
N MET A 195 11.70 5.26 10.62
CA MET A 195 13.06 4.89 11.02
C MET A 195 13.08 4.27 12.43
N GLY A 196 13.82 3.18 12.58
CA GLY A 196 13.93 2.40 13.81
C GLY A 196 13.08 1.11 13.81
N TYR A 197 12.15 0.93 12.88
CA TYR A 197 11.36 -0.30 12.78
C TYR A 197 11.93 -1.30 11.77
N LEU A 198 12.47 -0.82 10.64
CA LEU A 198 12.84 -1.66 9.51
C LEU A 198 13.98 -2.65 9.80
N GLY A 199 14.89 -2.32 10.70
CA GLY A 199 15.93 -3.26 11.13
C GLY A 199 15.39 -4.55 11.74
N SER A 200 14.27 -4.47 12.47
CA SER A 200 13.58 -5.66 12.96
C SER A 200 12.88 -6.44 11.85
N TYR A 201 12.31 -5.76 10.85
CA TYR A 201 11.67 -6.40 9.69
C TYR A 201 12.71 -7.14 8.83
N GLU A 202 13.85 -6.51 8.57
CA GLU A 202 14.98 -7.11 7.88
C GLU A 202 15.48 -8.37 8.59
N THR A 203 15.63 -8.31 9.93
CA THR A 203 16.03 -9.47 10.74
C THR A 203 15.04 -10.63 10.59
N ILE A 204 13.74 -10.35 10.60
CA ILE A 204 12.71 -11.38 10.41
C ILE A 204 12.81 -12.00 9.01
N LEU A 205 12.89 -11.18 7.96
CA LEU A 205 12.99 -11.68 6.58
C LEU A 205 14.25 -12.56 6.38
N LYS A 206 15.40 -12.12 6.92
CA LYS A 206 16.64 -12.93 6.88
C LYS A 206 16.48 -14.25 7.62
N SER A 207 15.78 -14.28 8.77
CA SER A 207 15.48 -15.53 9.49
C SER A 207 14.57 -16.49 8.71
N LEU A 208 13.79 -15.96 7.76
CA LEU A 208 12.95 -16.73 6.84
C LEU A 208 13.68 -17.12 5.54
N GLY A 209 14.99 -16.90 5.46
CA GLY A 209 15.82 -17.29 4.32
C GLY A 209 15.90 -16.26 3.19
N TRP A 210 15.38 -15.03 3.39
CA TRP A 210 15.52 -13.98 2.38
C TRP A 210 16.95 -13.41 2.41
N THR A 211 17.62 -13.38 1.28
CA THR A 211 19.01 -12.91 1.15
C THR A 211 19.12 -11.54 0.51
N ASP A 212 18.16 -11.21 -0.36
CA ASP A 212 18.12 -9.93 -1.10
C ASP A 212 17.20 -8.96 -0.34
N VAL A 213 17.70 -8.39 0.78
CA VAL A 213 16.98 -7.45 1.64
C VAL A 213 17.85 -6.21 1.83
N VAL A 214 17.36 -5.07 1.36
CA VAL A 214 18.04 -3.78 1.42
C VAL A 214 17.15 -2.75 2.15
N THR A 215 17.75 -2.03 3.10
CA THR A 215 17.10 -0.93 3.80
C THR A 215 17.84 0.38 3.51
N GLU A 216 17.11 1.41 3.09
CA GLU A 216 17.66 2.73 2.78
C GLU A 216 16.82 3.85 3.42
N LEU A 217 17.41 5.05 3.54
CA LEU A 217 16.67 6.23 4.02
C LEU A 217 15.72 6.73 2.93
N GLY A 218 14.48 7.07 3.31
CA GLY A 218 13.49 7.67 2.41
C GLY A 218 13.79 9.12 2.03
N GLY A 219 14.76 9.74 2.73
CA GLY A 219 15.16 11.13 2.52
C GLY A 219 14.12 12.14 3.00
N ILE A 220 14.35 13.42 2.67
CA ILE A 220 13.49 14.55 3.11
C ILE A 220 12.07 14.51 2.46
N LYS A 221 11.89 13.72 1.41
CA LYS A 221 10.60 13.59 0.73
C LYS A 221 9.58 12.80 1.56
N VAL A 222 10.05 11.92 2.44
CA VAL A 222 9.20 11.09 3.30
C VAL A 222 9.59 11.26 4.76
N MET A 223 8.90 12.19 5.40
CA MET A 223 9.02 12.46 6.82
C MET A 223 7.65 12.28 7.47
N PHE A 224 7.58 11.57 8.58
CA PHE A 224 6.37 11.50 9.40
C PHE A 224 6.47 12.54 10.53
N GLY A 225 5.95 13.74 10.30
CA GLY A 225 6.28 14.89 11.13
C GLY A 225 7.76 15.22 11.00
N ALA A 226 8.47 15.24 12.13
CA ALA A 226 9.93 15.38 12.19
C ALA A 226 10.67 14.02 12.12
N TRP A 227 9.96 12.89 12.05
CA TRP A 227 10.57 11.57 12.11
C TRP A 227 10.93 11.07 10.70
N PRO A 228 12.20 10.71 10.44
CA PRO A 228 12.59 10.16 9.16
C PRO A 228 11.92 8.82 8.90
N CYS A 229 11.67 8.53 7.63
CA CYS A 229 11.22 7.23 7.18
C CYS A 229 12.33 6.47 6.47
N GLN A 230 12.21 5.16 6.46
CA GLN A 230 13.09 4.23 5.74
C GLN A 230 12.28 3.40 4.76
N ILE A 231 12.95 2.88 3.75
CA ILE A 231 12.39 1.99 2.74
C ILE A 231 13.11 0.67 2.82
N LEU A 232 12.36 -0.41 2.98
CA LEU A 232 12.86 -1.78 2.85
C LEU A 232 12.41 -2.33 1.51
N LYS A 233 13.35 -2.83 0.74
CA LYS A 233 13.12 -3.57 -0.51
C LYS A 233 13.68 -4.97 -0.35
N ALA A 234 12.88 -5.96 -0.64
CA ALA A 234 13.29 -7.35 -0.54
C ALA A 234 12.72 -8.18 -1.70
N ARG A 235 13.49 -9.15 -2.17
CA ARG A 235 13.06 -10.13 -3.15
C ARG A 235 13.09 -11.52 -2.52
N LYS A 236 12.00 -12.26 -2.67
CA LYS A 236 11.89 -13.63 -2.16
C LYS A 236 12.70 -14.59 -3.05
N PRO A 237 13.51 -15.46 -2.48
CA PRO A 237 14.26 -16.47 -3.22
C PRO A 237 13.35 -17.47 -3.95
#